data_b35c279a33ca27886c390d3c5cf6d76a
#
_entry.id   b35c279a33ca27886c390d3c5cf6d76a
#
_cell.length_a   1.000
_cell.length_b   1.000
_cell.length_c   1.000
_cell.angle_alpha   90.00
_cell.angle_beta   90.00
_cell.angle_gamma   90.00
#
_symmetry.space_group_name_H-M   'P 1'
#
loop_
_entity.id
_entity.type
_entity.pdbx_description
1 polymer ?
#
loop_
_entity_poly.entity_id
_entity_poly.type
_entity_poly.pdbx_seq_one_letter_code
_entity_poly.pdbx_strand_id
1 'polypeptide(L)'
;MKMSKSMGNTVAPDHVVKQYGADILRLWVAQSDYSADLRIGPEILKNVADSYRRLRNTLRFMLGSLSDFSEADRVDAAEMPELEKWVLHRLAVLDETVRKGYAAHDFQGVFQAVFTFATVDLSAFYFDVRKDVLYCDGDTSERRAARTVLDILFHRLTTWLAPVLVFTMEEVWLERFPGEDSSIHLQDFPDTPSDWRDDALAEKWAKIRAARRVVTAALEVQRTEKVIGASLEAAPTVYLRDTDAIQTLQSVPFADLCITSAITLKAGPAPDGAFTLDGAEDDIAVVFAKAEGQKCQRCWKILPDVGLHFHSGTCKRCNDALG
;
A
#
# COMPACT_ATOMS: atom_id res chain seq x y z
N MET A 1 28.95 20.33 13.04
CA MET A 1 29.39 21.63 13.61
C MET A 1 28.29 22.13 14.54
N LYS A 2 28.62 22.51 15.76
CA LYS A 2 27.66 22.97 16.77
C LYS A 2 26.98 24.27 16.31
N MET A 3 25.65 24.37 16.47
CA MET A 3 24.91 25.62 16.16
C MET A 3 25.29 26.74 17.10
N SER A 4 25.54 27.93 16.56
CA SER A 4 25.86 29.13 17.30
C SER A 4 25.30 30.36 16.60
N LYS A 5 24.70 31.30 17.36
CA LYS A 5 24.20 32.55 16.79
C LYS A 5 25.32 33.39 16.17
N SER A 6 26.52 33.36 16.76
CA SER A 6 27.69 34.09 16.24
C SER A 6 28.20 33.55 14.90
N MET A 7 27.91 32.30 14.58
CA MET A 7 28.31 31.66 13.32
C MET A 7 27.21 31.72 12.24
N GLY A 8 26.04 32.25 12.57
CA GLY A 8 24.92 32.38 11.65
C GLY A 8 24.32 31.06 11.17
N ASN A 9 24.66 29.93 11.83
CA ASN A 9 24.21 28.59 11.44
C ASN A 9 23.05 28.05 12.30
N THR A 10 22.34 28.91 13.01
CA THR A 10 21.17 28.56 13.80
C THR A 10 19.94 28.41 12.94
N VAL A 11 19.18 27.34 13.18
CA VAL A 11 17.85 27.13 12.60
C VAL A 11 16.80 27.48 13.64
N ALA A 12 16.09 28.59 13.44
CA ALA A 12 15.02 29.00 14.35
C ALA A 12 13.72 28.24 14.03
N PRO A 13 12.98 27.75 15.04
CA PRO A 13 11.70 27.04 14.84
C PRO A 13 10.70 27.84 14.00
N ASP A 14 10.57 29.15 14.24
CA ASP A 14 9.67 30.02 13.47
C ASP A 14 9.97 30.04 11.97
N HIS A 15 11.23 29.92 11.58
CA HIS A 15 11.63 29.84 10.19
C HIS A 15 11.15 28.52 9.56
N VAL A 16 11.35 27.40 10.28
CA VAL A 16 10.90 26.08 9.82
C VAL A 16 9.36 26.03 9.71
N VAL A 17 8.66 26.54 10.72
CA VAL A 17 7.18 26.58 10.74
C VAL A 17 6.64 27.43 9.58
N LYS A 18 7.25 28.58 9.29
CA LYS A 18 6.84 29.42 8.15
C LYS A 18 7.07 28.76 6.78
N GLN A 19 8.13 27.98 6.66
CA GLN A 19 8.52 27.37 5.38
C GLN A 19 7.83 26.03 5.13
N TYR A 20 7.69 25.19 6.16
CA TYR A 20 7.27 23.79 6.06
C TYR A 20 5.98 23.45 6.82
N GLY A 21 5.60 24.30 7.78
CA GLY A 21 4.51 24.01 8.73
C GLY A 21 5.00 23.36 10.03
N ALA A 22 4.16 23.44 11.07
CA ALA A 22 4.49 22.93 12.39
C ALA A 22 4.66 21.41 12.43
N ASP A 23 3.86 20.66 11.67
CA ASP A 23 3.91 19.20 11.64
C ASP A 23 5.24 18.65 11.10
N ILE A 24 5.90 19.37 10.19
CA ILE A 24 7.23 18.96 9.70
C ILE A 24 8.29 19.10 10.83
N LEU A 25 8.22 20.15 11.60
CA LEU A 25 9.13 20.30 12.75
C LEU A 25 8.87 19.23 13.82
N ARG A 26 7.60 18.95 14.12
CA ARG A 26 7.21 17.88 15.05
C ARG A 26 7.66 16.51 14.57
N LEU A 27 7.48 16.24 13.27
CA LEU A 27 7.90 15.00 12.64
C LEU A 27 9.42 14.82 12.67
N TRP A 28 10.18 15.90 12.41
CA TRP A 28 11.63 15.86 12.56
C TRP A 28 12.05 15.46 13.97
N VAL A 29 11.42 16.02 15.02
CA VAL A 29 11.70 15.64 16.41
C VAL A 29 11.37 14.16 16.64
N ALA A 30 10.19 13.70 16.21
CA ALA A 30 9.74 12.32 16.41
C ALA A 30 10.59 11.28 15.64
N GLN A 31 11.18 11.67 14.51
CA GLN A 31 12.06 10.79 13.72
C GLN A 31 13.51 10.82 14.19
N SER A 32 13.88 11.74 15.06
CA SER A 32 15.28 11.92 15.51
C SER A 32 15.58 11.03 16.71
N ASP A 33 16.77 10.44 16.70
CA ASP A 33 17.33 9.81 17.88
C ASP A 33 17.80 10.90 18.86
N TYR A 34 16.97 11.21 19.83
CA TYR A 34 17.23 12.24 20.85
C TYR A 34 18.18 11.77 21.97
N SER A 35 18.65 10.52 21.94
CA SER A 35 19.73 10.03 22.81
C SER A 35 21.12 10.47 22.32
N ALA A 36 21.21 10.94 21.07
CA ALA A 36 22.43 11.42 20.43
C ALA A 36 22.33 12.91 20.03
N ASP A 37 23.44 13.46 19.52
CA ASP A 37 23.47 14.84 19.01
C ASP A 37 22.53 15.01 17.82
N LEU A 38 21.53 15.87 17.96
CA LEU A 38 20.56 16.15 16.91
C LEU A 38 21.18 17.02 15.80
N ARG A 39 20.84 16.68 14.56
CA ARG A 39 21.21 17.44 13.38
C ARG A 39 19.96 18.00 12.71
N ILE A 40 19.99 19.29 12.38
CA ILE A 40 18.95 19.95 11.59
C ILE A 40 19.59 20.79 10.49
N GLY A 41 18.97 20.78 9.31
CA GLY A 41 19.42 21.55 8.16
C GLY A 41 18.45 21.40 6.99
N PRO A 42 18.62 22.18 5.91
CA PRO A 42 17.69 22.18 4.78
C PRO A 42 17.47 20.78 4.15
N GLU A 43 18.53 20.01 3.97
CA GLU A 43 18.44 18.66 3.40
C GLU A 43 17.67 17.68 4.29
N ILE A 44 17.90 17.77 5.60
CA ILE A 44 17.19 16.92 6.58
C ILE A 44 15.71 17.27 6.59
N LEU A 45 15.36 18.56 6.64
CA LEU A 45 13.98 19.03 6.60
C LEU A 45 13.27 18.66 5.28
N LYS A 46 14.00 18.70 4.16
CA LYS A 46 13.48 18.24 2.88
C LYS A 46 13.13 16.74 2.91
N ASN A 47 14.00 15.90 3.45
CA ASN A 47 13.75 14.46 3.58
C ASN A 47 12.55 14.17 4.50
N VAL A 48 12.41 14.93 5.60
CA VAL A 48 11.23 14.85 6.49
C VAL A 48 9.96 15.25 5.75
N ALA A 49 10.00 16.34 4.97
CA ALA A 49 8.87 16.78 4.15
C ALA A 49 8.50 15.76 3.06
N ASP A 50 9.46 15.04 2.49
CA ASP A 50 9.22 13.97 1.53
C ASP A 50 8.54 12.75 2.20
N SER A 51 8.96 12.37 3.40
CA SER A 51 8.30 11.33 4.20
C SER A 51 6.87 11.72 4.55
N TYR A 52 6.65 12.94 5.01
CA TYR A 52 5.33 13.50 5.29
C TYR A 52 4.43 13.46 4.04
N ARG A 53 4.93 13.88 2.88
CA ARG A 53 4.17 13.88 1.61
C ARG A 53 3.70 12.48 1.23
N ARG A 54 4.53 11.45 1.44
CA ARG A 54 4.15 10.05 1.20
C ARG A 54 3.02 9.60 2.11
N LEU A 55 3.08 9.89 3.41
CA LEU A 55 1.97 9.61 4.34
C LEU A 55 0.69 10.34 3.96
N ARG A 56 0.79 11.63 3.63
CA ARG A 56 -0.37 12.43 3.19
C ARG A 56 -1.02 11.85 1.93
N ASN A 57 -0.24 11.34 0.98
CA ASN A 57 -0.77 10.67 -0.20
C ASN A 57 -1.51 9.37 0.14
N THR A 58 -1.01 8.58 1.11
CA THR A 58 -1.69 7.38 1.62
C THR A 58 -3.06 7.75 2.20
N LEU A 59 -3.11 8.77 3.05
CA LEU A 59 -4.37 9.25 3.66
C LEU A 59 -5.34 9.81 2.61
N ARG A 60 -4.85 10.58 1.65
CA ARG A 60 -5.67 11.12 0.55
C ARG A 60 -6.30 10.03 -0.30
N PHE A 61 -5.56 8.94 -0.58
CA PHE A 61 -6.11 7.78 -1.29
C PHE A 61 -7.28 7.15 -0.51
N MET A 62 -7.13 6.99 0.81
CA MET A 62 -8.19 6.44 1.65
C MET A 62 -9.42 7.36 1.68
N LEU A 63 -9.24 8.66 1.89
CA LEU A 63 -10.35 9.63 1.86
C LEU A 63 -11.13 9.56 0.55
N GLY A 64 -10.46 9.58 -0.59
CA GLY A 64 -11.12 9.49 -1.90
C GLY A 64 -11.87 8.17 -2.11
N SER A 65 -11.35 7.05 -1.59
CA SER A 65 -11.97 5.73 -1.71
C SER A 65 -13.13 5.50 -0.72
N LEU A 66 -13.22 6.33 0.31
CA LEU A 66 -14.22 6.24 1.40
C LEU A 66 -15.30 7.33 1.34
N SER A 67 -15.33 8.16 0.30
CA SER A 67 -16.22 9.35 0.22
C SER A 67 -17.69 9.02 0.39
N ASP A 68 -18.13 7.83 -0.03
CA ASP A 68 -19.51 7.34 0.04
C ASP A 68 -19.64 6.04 0.86
N PHE A 69 -18.63 5.71 1.68
CA PHE A 69 -18.65 4.52 2.53
C PHE A 69 -19.56 4.74 3.74
N SER A 70 -20.42 3.75 4.00
CA SER A 70 -21.32 3.70 5.15
C SER A 70 -21.19 2.39 5.90
N GLU A 71 -21.73 2.33 7.12
CA GLU A 71 -21.78 1.09 7.92
C GLU A 71 -22.54 -0.06 7.23
N ALA A 72 -23.49 0.27 6.33
CA ALA A 72 -24.20 -0.74 5.54
C ALA A 72 -23.29 -1.48 4.52
N ASP A 73 -22.16 -0.87 4.16
CA ASP A 73 -21.18 -1.46 3.23
C ASP A 73 -20.17 -2.36 3.95
N ARG A 74 -20.18 -2.36 5.29
CA ARG A 74 -19.19 -3.07 6.09
C ARG A 74 -19.29 -4.59 5.93
N VAL A 75 -18.15 -5.24 5.81
CA VAL A 75 -18.01 -6.70 5.69
C VAL A 75 -17.27 -7.22 6.91
N ASP A 76 -17.76 -8.31 7.50
CA ASP A 76 -17.09 -8.96 8.61
C ASP A 76 -15.73 -9.54 8.20
N ALA A 77 -14.73 -9.44 9.09
CA ALA A 77 -13.38 -9.92 8.81
C ALA A 77 -13.33 -11.40 8.40
N ALA A 78 -14.22 -12.23 8.96
CA ALA A 78 -14.33 -13.64 8.62
C ALA A 78 -14.73 -13.90 7.15
N GLU A 79 -15.51 -12.98 6.55
CA GLU A 79 -16.03 -13.07 5.18
C GLU A 79 -15.15 -12.36 4.15
N MET A 80 -14.11 -11.64 4.61
CA MET A 80 -13.21 -10.91 3.72
C MET A 80 -12.36 -11.86 2.86
N PRO A 81 -12.00 -11.43 1.64
CA PRO A 81 -10.97 -12.12 0.85
C PRO A 81 -9.63 -12.21 1.60
N GLU A 82 -8.81 -13.14 1.18
CA GLU A 82 -7.55 -13.45 1.88
C GLU A 82 -6.55 -12.28 1.91
N LEU A 83 -6.51 -11.45 0.88
CA LEU A 83 -5.65 -10.25 0.84
C LEU A 83 -6.04 -9.25 1.93
N GLU A 84 -7.33 -9.03 2.15
CA GLU A 84 -7.86 -8.18 3.21
C GLU A 84 -7.50 -8.72 4.59
N LYS A 85 -7.68 -10.04 4.80
CA LYS A 85 -7.27 -10.71 6.05
C LYS A 85 -5.79 -10.57 6.32
N TRP A 86 -4.96 -10.67 5.28
CA TRP A 86 -3.52 -10.43 5.40
C TRP A 86 -3.21 -8.98 5.83
N VAL A 87 -3.93 -7.99 5.29
CA VAL A 87 -3.75 -6.58 5.72
C VAL A 87 -4.15 -6.42 7.18
N LEU A 88 -5.25 -7.05 7.63
CA LEU A 88 -5.68 -7.03 9.03
C LEU A 88 -4.65 -7.69 9.95
N HIS A 89 -4.05 -8.82 9.54
CA HIS A 89 -2.93 -9.44 10.26
C HIS A 89 -1.76 -8.47 10.41
N ARG A 90 -1.33 -7.83 9.30
CA ARG A 90 -0.24 -6.85 9.33
C ARG A 90 -0.54 -5.67 10.25
N LEU A 91 -1.80 -5.25 10.27
CA LEU A 91 -2.29 -4.17 11.12
C LEU A 91 -2.26 -4.56 12.60
N ALA A 92 -2.64 -5.80 12.95
CA ALA A 92 -2.58 -6.32 14.31
C ALA A 92 -1.13 -6.37 14.85
N VAL A 93 -0.18 -6.80 14.03
CA VAL A 93 1.25 -6.78 14.38
C VAL A 93 1.76 -5.36 14.56
N LEU A 94 1.33 -4.44 13.71
CA LEU A 94 1.71 -3.03 13.80
C LEU A 94 1.12 -2.34 15.03
N ASP A 95 -0.15 -2.62 15.38
CA ASP A 95 -0.81 -2.06 16.58
C ASP A 95 -0.02 -2.39 17.86
N GLU A 96 0.43 -3.64 17.99
CA GLU A 96 1.26 -4.05 19.12
C GLU A 96 2.58 -3.25 19.17
N THR A 97 3.23 -3.06 18.02
CA THR A 97 4.46 -2.27 17.90
C THR A 97 4.22 -0.80 18.27
N VAL A 98 3.14 -0.20 17.77
CA VAL A 98 2.78 1.20 18.04
C VAL A 98 2.48 1.42 19.53
N ARG A 99 1.64 0.57 20.14
CA ARG A 99 1.30 0.68 21.56
C ARG A 99 2.53 0.55 22.47
N LYS A 100 3.38 -0.45 22.21
CA LYS A 100 4.63 -0.66 22.93
C LYS A 100 5.59 0.52 22.76
N GLY A 101 5.73 1.04 21.55
CA GLY A 101 6.62 2.16 21.25
C GLY A 101 6.15 3.45 21.93
N TYR A 102 4.87 3.77 21.89
CA TYR A 102 4.35 4.94 22.62
C TYR A 102 4.51 4.81 24.13
N ALA A 103 4.24 3.63 24.70
CA ALA A 103 4.44 3.37 26.12
C ALA A 103 5.92 3.50 26.56
N ALA A 104 6.84 3.15 25.66
CA ALA A 104 8.28 3.26 25.89
C ALA A 104 8.87 4.62 25.49
N HIS A 105 8.07 5.55 24.93
CA HIS A 105 8.51 6.82 24.35
C HIS A 105 9.48 6.64 23.17
N ASP A 106 9.43 5.51 22.47
CA ASP A 106 10.17 5.24 21.22
C ASP A 106 9.40 5.79 20.01
N PHE A 107 9.34 7.11 19.89
CA PHE A 107 8.61 7.76 18.79
C PHE A 107 9.25 7.49 17.42
N GLN A 108 10.56 7.34 17.37
CA GLN A 108 11.29 7.01 16.13
C GLN A 108 10.89 5.63 15.63
N GLY A 109 10.88 4.62 16.49
CA GLY A 109 10.46 3.27 16.14
C GLY A 109 9.00 3.20 15.70
N VAL A 110 8.10 3.90 16.42
CA VAL A 110 6.68 4.02 16.04
C VAL A 110 6.54 4.60 14.64
N PHE A 111 7.16 5.76 14.41
CA PHE A 111 7.04 6.42 13.11
C PHE A 111 7.62 5.55 11.98
N GLN A 112 8.78 4.94 12.18
CA GLN A 112 9.40 4.07 11.17
C GLN A 112 8.52 2.87 10.83
N ALA A 113 7.91 2.24 11.83
CA ALA A 113 7.00 1.11 11.63
C ALA A 113 5.74 1.52 10.84
N VAL A 114 5.08 2.62 11.26
CA VAL A 114 3.89 3.15 10.57
C VAL A 114 4.23 3.61 9.16
N PHE A 115 5.35 4.30 8.96
CA PHE A 115 5.79 4.78 7.66
C PHE A 115 6.08 3.63 6.69
N THR A 116 6.80 2.59 7.16
CA THR A 116 7.08 1.41 6.34
C THR A 116 5.80 0.69 5.94
N PHE A 117 4.89 0.48 6.88
CA PHE A 117 3.59 -0.11 6.59
C PHE A 117 2.80 0.71 5.56
N ALA A 118 2.68 2.02 5.76
CA ALA A 118 1.93 2.91 4.87
C ALA A 118 2.53 2.98 3.45
N THR A 119 3.86 2.94 3.32
CA THR A 119 4.52 3.10 2.02
C THR A 119 4.77 1.78 1.30
N VAL A 120 5.13 0.72 2.01
CA VAL A 120 5.51 -0.58 1.41
C VAL A 120 4.33 -1.55 1.36
N ASP A 121 3.63 -1.75 2.49
CA ASP A 121 2.54 -2.71 2.53
C ASP A 121 1.24 -2.13 1.94
N LEU A 122 0.94 -0.86 2.21
CA LEU A 122 -0.27 -0.23 1.69
C LEU A 122 -0.06 0.38 0.30
N SER A 123 0.71 1.46 0.17
CA SER A 123 0.77 2.23 -1.09
C SER A 123 1.41 1.46 -2.24
N ALA A 124 2.55 0.78 -2.02
CA ALA A 124 3.25 0.06 -3.07
C ALA A 124 2.69 -1.35 -3.34
N PHE A 125 1.82 -1.87 -2.48
CA PHE A 125 1.24 -3.18 -2.69
C PHE A 125 -0.28 -3.18 -2.60
N TYR A 126 -0.88 -3.10 -1.42
CA TYR A 126 -2.32 -3.29 -1.24
C TYR A 126 -3.17 -2.32 -2.05
N PHE A 127 -2.89 -1.02 -1.96
CA PHE A 127 -3.64 -0.01 -2.71
C PHE A 127 -3.43 -0.15 -4.21
N ASP A 128 -2.21 -0.46 -4.64
CA ASP A 128 -1.90 -0.62 -6.06
C ASP A 128 -2.66 -1.79 -6.67
N VAL A 129 -2.73 -2.92 -5.95
CA VAL A 129 -3.53 -4.09 -6.35
C VAL A 129 -5.03 -3.79 -6.33
N ARG A 130 -5.53 -3.09 -5.29
CA ARG A 130 -6.97 -2.83 -5.10
C ARG A 130 -7.53 -1.65 -5.89
N LYS A 131 -6.68 -0.81 -6.50
CA LYS A 131 -7.13 0.30 -7.36
C LYS A 131 -8.14 -0.15 -8.41
N ASP A 132 -7.89 -1.27 -9.04
CA ASP A 132 -8.76 -1.79 -10.10
C ASP A 132 -10.16 -2.14 -9.56
N VAL A 133 -10.22 -2.87 -8.45
CA VAL A 133 -11.48 -3.21 -7.75
C VAL A 133 -12.20 -1.94 -7.28
N LEU A 134 -11.48 -1.02 -6.63
CA LEU A 134 -12.07 0.21 -6.06
C LEU A 134 -12.66 1.14 -7.12
N TYR A 135 -12.03 1.22 -8.32
CA TYR A 135 -12.42 2.16 -9.36
C TYR A 135 -13.27 1.54 -10.47
N CYS A 136 -13.11 0.24 -10.72
CA CYS A 136 -13.74 -0.41 -11.86
C CYS A 136 -14.88 -1.37 -11.51
N ASP A 137 -14.96 -1.87 -10.29
CA ASP A 137 -16.05 -2.75 -9.91
C ASP A 137 -17.31 -1.94 -9.53
N GLY A 138 -18.46 -2.57 -9.72
CA GLY A 138 -19.71 -2.13 -9.13
C GLY A 138 -19.77 -2.44 -7.63
N ASP A 139 -20.96 -2.65 -7.09
CA ASP A 139 -21.16 -3.02 -5.69
C ASP A 139 -20.91 -4.52 -5.46
N THR A 140 -19.63 -4.91 -5.48
CA THR A 140 -19.18 -6.29 -5.23
C THR A 140 -18.76 -6.48 -3.78
N SER A 141 -18.83 -7.72 -3.27
CA SER A 141 -18.35 -8.08 -1.93
C SER A 141 -16.86 -7.76 -1.76
N GLU A 142 -16.05 -7.95 -2.81
CA GLU A 142 -14.63 -7.64 -2.81
C GLU A 142 -14.37 -6.13 -2.67
N ARG A 143 -15.11 -5.28 -3.39
CA ARG A 143 -15.02 -3.83 -3.26
C ARG A 143 -15.46 -3.35 -1.88
N ARG A 144 -16.55 -3.91 -1.33
CA ARG A 144 -17.00 -3.61 0.04
C ARG A 144 -15.97 -4.02 1.08
N ALA A 145 -15.38 -5.24 0.96
CA ALA A 145 -14.32 -5.71 1.85
C ALA A 145 -13.09 -4.79 1.81
N ALA A 146 -12.63 -4.42 0.62
CA ALA A 146 -11.52 -3.48 0.46
C ALA A 146 -11.82 -2.13 1.11
N ARG A 147 -13.02 -1.56 0.93
CA ARG A 147 -13.44 -0.30 1.55
C ARG A 147 -13.54 -0.41 3.08
N THR A 148 -14.03 -1.54 3.59
CA THR A 148 -14.04 -1.82 5.03
C THR A 148 -12.62 -1.82 5.62
N VAL A 149 -11.66 -2.45 4.94
CA VAL A 149 -10.27 -2.41 5.37
C VAL A 149 -9.69 -1.00 5.30
N LEU A 150 -10.01 -0.22 4.27
CA LEU A 150 -9.59 1.18 4.18
C LEU A 150 -10.15 2.03 5.34
N ASP A 151 -11.39 1.79 5.75
CA ASP A 151 -12.00 2.43 6.92
C ASP A 151 -11.27 2.08 8.22
N ILE A 152 -11.00 0.80 8.43
CA ILE A 152 -10.24 0.29 9.58
C ILE A 152 -8.84 0.91 9.62
N LEU A 153 -8.15 0.98 8.48
CA LEU A 153 -6.84 1.60 8.33
C LEU A 153 -6.88 3.10 8.61
N PHE A 154 -7.90 3.80 8.10
CA PHE A 154 -8.08 5.23 8.29
C PHE A 154 -8.12 5.59 9.78
N HIS A 155 -9.00 4.92 10.54
CA HIS A 155 -9.14 5.19 11.98
C HIS A 155 -7.84 4.95 12.74
N ARG A 156 -7.10 3.88 12.44
CA ARG A 156 -5.85 3.56 13.14
C ARG A 156 -4.71 4.47 12.76
N LEU A 157 -4.50 4.70 11.47
CA LEU A 157 -3.39 5.55 11.01
C LEU A 157 -3.58 7.01 11.47
N THR A 158 -4.81 7.53 11.44
CA THR A 158 -5.08 8.89 11.89
C THR A 158 -4.87 9.04 13.40
N THR A 159 -5.38 8.11 14.22
CA THR A 159 -5.20 8.16 15.68
C THR A 159 -3.73 7.94 16.07
N TRP A 160 -3.03 6.99 15.45
CA TRP A 160 -1.62 6.74 15.77
C TRP A 160 -0.68 7.89 15.37
N LEU A 161 -1.02 8.62 14.31
CA LEU A 161 -0.21 9.75 13.84
C LEU A 161 -0.60 11.08 14.49
N ALA A 162 -1.79 11.19 15.08
CA ALA A 162 -2.29 12.43 15.70
C ALA A 162 -1.35 13.01 16.75
N PRO A 163 -0.67 12.24 17.64
CA PRO A 163 0.27 12.79 18.60
C PRO A 163 1.47 13.50 17.98
N VAL A 164 1.83 13.16 16.73
CA VAL A 164 2.98 13.72 16.01
C VAL A 164 2.54 14.74 14.95
N LEU A 165 1.62 14.36 14.05
CA LEU A 165 1.11 15.17 12.96
C LEU A 165 -0.23 15.83 13.35
N VAL A 166 -0.19 16.65 14.38
CA VAL A 166 -1.36 17.19 15.09
C VAL A 166 -2.34 17.90 14.16
N PHE A 167 -1.85 18.82 13.35
CA PHE A 167 -2.70 19.63 12.47
C PHE A 167 -3.17 18.84 11.25
N THR A 168 -2.30 18.04 10.68
CA THR A 168 -2.64 17.24 9.50
C THR A 168 -3.67 16.18 9.82
N MET A 169 -3.56 15.49 10.96
CA MET A 169 -4.53 14.46 11.32
C MET A 169 -5.88 15.05 11.67
N GLU A 170 -5.92 16.23 12.27
CA GLU A 170 -7.17 16.97 12.50
C GLU A 170 -7.85 17.35 11.17
N GLU A 171 -7.10 17.93 10.22
CA GLU A 171 -7.59 18.26 8.89
C GLU A 171 -8.16 17.02 8.17
N VAL A 172 -7.42 15.91 8.17
CA VAL A 172 -7.82 14.65 7.54
C VAL A 172 -9.06 14.04 8.21
N TRP A 173 -9.16 14.14 9.53
CA TRP A 173 -10.31 13.65 10.28
C TRP A 173 -11.57 14.45 9.99
N LEU A 174 -11.49 15.77 10.06
CA LEU A 174 -12.61 16.66 9.81
C LEU A 174 -13.12 16.65 8.36
N GLU A 175 -12.25 16.32 7.39
CA GLU A 175 -12.68 16.09 6.00
C GLU A 175 -13.67 14.93 5.90
N ARG A 176 -13.50 13.90 6.72
CA ARG A 176 -14.40 12.74 6.73
C ARG A 176 -15.52 12.83 7.74
N PHE A 177 -15.25 13.35 8.90
CA PHE A 177 -16.18 13.47 10.02
C PHE A 177 -16.34 14.93 10.46
N PRO A 178 -17.00 15.76 9.63
CA PRO A 178 -17.20 17.18 9.94
C PRO A 178 -18.14 17.36 11.13
N GLY A 179 -17.90 18.36 11.97
CA GLY A 179 -18.76 18.71 13.12
C GLY A 179 -18.03 19.57 14.15
N GLU A 180 -18.75 20.40 14.88
CA GLU A 180 -18.17 21.30 15.90
C GLU A 180 -17.53 20.52 17.06
N ASP A 181 -18.10 19.37 17.41
CA ASP A 181 -17.61 18.49 18.48
C ASP A 181 -16.73 17.33 17.95
N SER A 182 -16.40 17.35 16.66
CA SER A 182 -15.58 16.32 16.03
C SER A 182 -14.10 16.72 16.08
N SER A 183 -13.25 15.86 16.62
CA SER A 183 -11.79 16.03 16.59
C SER A 183 -11.10 14.68 16.72
N ILE A 184 -10.00 14.50 15.95
CA ILE A 184 -9.13 13.34 16.10
C ILE A 184 -8.48 13.28 17.47
N HIS A 185 -8.27 14.41 18.11
CA HIS A 185 -7.63 14.50 19.42
C HIS A 185 -8.55 14.08 20.59
N LEU A 186 -9.82 13.83 20.31
CA LEU A 186 -10.80 13.24 21.24
C LEU A 186 -10.97 11.73 21.03
N GLN A 187 -10.22 11.14 20.07
CA GLN A 187 -10.32 9.72 19.73
C GLN A 187 -9.23 8.91 20.43
N ASP A 188 -9.62 7.77 20.99
CA ASP A 188 -8.70 6.77 21.51
C ASP A 188 -8.13 5.91 20.37
N PHE A 189 -7.00 5.24 20.64
CA PHE A 189 -6.49 4.21 19.74
C PHE A 189 -7.49 3.05 19.69
N PRO A 190 -8.05 2.72 18.50
CA PRO A 190 -9.02 1.65 18.38
C PRO A 190 -8.47 0.33 18.86
N ASP A 191 -9.29 -0.48 19.52
CA ASP A 191 -8.94 -1.84 19.89
C ASP A 191 -8.74 -2.71 18.66
N THR A 192 -7.76 -3.59 18.72
CA THR A 192 -7.45 -4.51 17.63
C THR A 192 -7.83 -5.92 18.02
N PRO A 193 -8.78 -6.57 17.32
CA PRO A 193 -9.19 -7.93 17.58
C PRO A 193 -8.00 -8.91 17.47
N SER A 194 -7.88 -9.81 18.43
CA SER A 194 -6.77 -10.77 18.49
C SER A 194 -6.84 -11.84 17.38
N ASP A 195 -8.03 -12.11 16.86
CA ASP A 195 -8.30 -13.05 15.77
C ASP A 195 -7.88 -12.54 14.39
N TRP A 196 -7.49 -11.26 14.28
CA TRP A 196 -6.86 -10.76 13.05
C TRP A 196 -5.45 -11.29 12.87
N ARG A 197 -4.80 -11.77 13.94
CA ARG A 197 -3.46 -12.31 13.85
C ARG A 197 -3.50 -13.76 13.33
N ASP A 198 -2.94 -13.97 12.15
CA ASP A 198 -2.81 -15.26 11.47
C ASP A 198 -1.38 -15.40 10.92
N ASP A 199 -0.51 -16.04 11.68
CA ASP A 199 0.89 -16.20 11.33
C ASP A 199 1.06 -17.18 10.14
N ALA A 200 0.19 -18.17 9.97
CA ALA A 200 0.21 -19.09 8.83
C ALA A 200 -0.15 -18.34 7.52
N LEU A 201 -1.14 -17.47 7.59
CA LEU A 201 -1.49 -16.58 6.47
C LEU A 201 -0.32 -15.66 6.12
N ALA A 202 0.37 -15.11 7.11
CA ALA A 202 1.53 -14.25 6.89
C ALA A 202 2.67 -14.98 6.16
N GLU A 203 2.97 -16.23 6.55
CA GLU A 203 3.97 -17.07 5.87
C GLU A 203 3.59 -17.36 4.41
N LYS A 204 2.33 -17.70 4.16
CA LYS A 204 1.79 -17.89 2.80
C LYS A 204 1.98 -16.62 1.95
N TRP A 205 1.59 -15.46 2.48
CA TRP A 205 1.69 -14.19 1.77
C TRP A 205 3.13 -13.70 1.60
N ALA A 206 4.06 -14.11 2.46
CA ALA A 206 5.49 -13.85 2.26
C ALA A 206 5.99 -14.53 0.97
N LYS A 207 5.60 -15.79 0.73
CA LYS A 207 5.91 -16.54 -0.52
C LYS A 207 5.26 -15.89 -1.74
N ILE A 208 3.96 -15.54 -1.66
CA ILE A 208 3.25 -14.86 -2.76
C ILE A 208 3.93 -13.54 -3.12
N ARG A 209 4.29 -12.74 -2.12
CA ARG A 209 4.97 -11.44 -2.33
C ARG A 209 6.39 -11.61 -2.87
N ALA A 210 7.10 -12.67 -2.47
CA ALA A 210 8.41 -13.01 -3.04
C ALA A 210 8.29 -13.34 -4.53
N ALA A 211 7.33 -14.19 -4.91
CA ALA A 211 7.06 -14.49 -6.32
C ALA A 211 6.66 -13.25 -7.14
N ARG A 212 5.75 -12.42 -6.58
CA ARG A 212 5.37 -11.15 -7.20
C ARG A 212 6.59 -10.26 -7.46
N ARG A 213 7.54 -10.19 -6.53
CA ARG A 213 8.76 -9.37 -6.67
C ARG A 213 9.57 -9.79 -7.90
N VAL A 214 9.69 -11.11 -8.18
CA VAL A 214 10.39 -11.60 -9.37
C VAL A 214 9.65 -11.19 -10.65
N VAL A 215 8.33 -11.36 -10.68
CA VAL A 215 7.50 -10.96 -11.83
C VAL A 215 7.61 -9.47 -12.09
N THR A 216 7.44 -8.65 -11.05
CA THR A 216 7.51 -7.17 -11.22
C THR A 216 8.89 -6.70 -11.64
N ALA A 217 9.97 -7.34 -11.17
CA ALA A 217 11.33 -7.04 -11.62
C ALA A 217 11.53 -7.39 -13.10
N ALA A 218 11.03 -8.55 -13.56
CA ALA A 218 11.07 -8.93 -14.97
C ALA A 218 10.32 -7.91 -15.85
N LEU A 219 9.16 -7.45 -15.42
CA LEU A 219 8.38 -6.45 -16.16
C LEU A 219 9.05 -5.07 -16.17
N GLU A 220 9.78 -4.70 -15.11
CA GLU A 220 10.51 -3.42 -15.08
C GLU A 220 11.67 -3.38 -16.09
N VAL A 221 12.32 -4.51 -16.36
CA VAL A 221 13.28 -4.62 -17.47
C VAL A 221 12.61 -4.27 -18.80
N GLN A 222 11.44 -4.86 -19.07
CA GLN A 222 10.68 -4.62 -20.30
C GLN A 222 10.18 -3.17 -20.44
N ARG A 223 9.86 -2.54 -19.31
CA ARG A 223 9.49 -1.11 -19.27
C ARG A 223 10.69 -0.20 -19.56
N THR A 224 11.84 -0.51 -18.97
CA THR A 224 13.09 0.23 -19.19
C THR A 224 13.52 0.15 -20.65
N GLU A 225 13.38 -1.01 -21.28
CA GLU A 225 13.64 -1.25 -22.71
C GLU A 225 12.53 -0.71 -23.63
N LYS A 226 11.45 -0.13 -23.05
CA LYS A 226 10.29 0.41 -23.76
C LYS A 226 9.54 -0.62 -24.64
N VAL A 227 9.62 -1.90 -24.28
CA VAL A 227 8.86 -2.98 -24.92
C VAL A 227 7.38 -2.89 -24.54
N ILE A 228 7.12 -2.47 -23.28
CA ILE A 228 5.79 -2.15 -22.76
C ILE A 228 5.81 -0.77 -22.05
N GLY A 229 4.66 -0.11 -22.03
CA GLY A 229 4.44 1.13 -21.28
C GLY A 229 3.88 0.90 -19.86
N ALA A 230 3.10 -0.17 -19.69
CA ALA A 230 2.45 -0.53 -18.44
C ALA A 230 2.47 -2.05 -18.22
N SER A 231 2.49 -2.49 -16.94
CA SER A 231 2.47 -3.91 -16.58
C SER A 231 1.23 -4.64 -17.09
N LEU A 232 0.11 -3.94 -17.26
CA LEU A 232 -1.12 -4.47 -17.86
C LEU A 232 -0.99 -4.85 -19.34
N GLU A 233 0.09 -4.48 -20.02
CA GLU A 233 0.38 -4.92 -21.38
C GLU A 233 1.05 -6.30 -21.44
N ALA A 234 1.32 -6.90 -20.27
CA ALA A 234 2.02 -8.17 -20.16
C ALA A 234 1.09 -9.34 -19.79
N ALA A 235 1.44 -10.52 -20.29
CA ALA A 235 0.89 -11.82 -19.93
C ALA A 235 2.02 -12.85 -19.77
N PRO A 236 2.91 -12.70 -18.78
CA PRO A 236 4.10 -13.52 -18.63
C PRO A 236 3.78 -14.96 -18.24
N THR A 237 4.71 -15.88 -18.56
CA THR A 237 4.72 -17.23 -18.01
C THR A 237 5.73 -17.30 -16.86
N VAL A 238 5.28 -17.79 -15.70
CA VAL A 238 6.09 -17.96 -14.49
C VAL A 238 6.37 -19.45 -14.30
N TYR A 239 7.63 -19.81 -14.25
CA TYR A 239 8.10 -21.16 -14.01
C TYR A 239 8.53 -21.33 -12.56
N LEU A 240 8.07 -22.40 -11.92
CA LEU A 240 8.41 -22.76 -10.55
C LEU A 240 8.80 -24.24 -10.52
N ARG A 241 9.88 -24.57 -9.80
CA ARG A 241 10.27 -25.97 -9.60
C ARG A 241 9.49 -26.61 -8.45
N ASP A 242 9.14 -25.82 -7.45
CA ASP A 242 8.35 -26.31 -6.31
C ASP A 242 6.86 -26.35 -6.66
N THR A 243 6.26 -27.53 -6.51
CA THR A 243 4.83 -27.76 -6.72
C THR A 243 3.95 -27.09 -5.68
N ASP A 244 4.40 -26.98 -4.43
CA ASP A 244 3.67 -26.33 -3.35
C ASP A 244 3.60 -24.82 -3.57
N ALA A 245 4.68 -24.22 -4.11
CA ALA A 245 4.69 -22.84 -4.51
C ALA A 245 3.67 -22.58 -5.64
N ILE A 246 3.54 -23.48 -6.63
CA ILE A 246 2.52 -23.36 -7.70
C ILE A 246 1.12 -23.38 -7.12
N GLN A 247 0.80 -24.33 -6.25
CA GLN A 247 -0.51 -24.43 -5.60
C GLN A 247 -0.83 -23.17 -4.78
N THR A 248 0.18 -22.64 -4.08
CA THR A 248 0.07 -21.39 -3.33
C THR A 248 -0.30 -20.23 -4.26
N LEU A 249 0.38 -20.07 -5.40
CA LEU A 249 0.10 -18.99 -6.34
C LEU A 249 -1.24 -19.19 -7.08
N GLN A 250 -1.65 -20.43 -7.34
CA GLN A 250 -2.95 -20.75 -7.95
C GLN A 250 -4.13 -20.50 -7.01
N SER A 251 -3.90 -20.48 -5.69
CA SER A 251 -4.95 -20.21 -4.69
C SER A 251 -5.37 -18.74 -4.61
N VAL A 252 -4.68 -17.85 -5.31
CA VAL A 252 -4.94 -16.40 -5.32
C VAL A 252 -5.01 -15.87 -6.76
N PRO A 253 -5.66 -14.73 -7.02
CA PRO A 253 -5.67 -14.09 -8.33
C PRO A 253 -4.29 -13.48 -8.65
N PHE A 254 -3.29 -14.33 -8.91
CA PHE A 254 -1.89 -13.90 -8.96
C PHE A 254 -1.61 -12.91 -10.11
N ALA A 255 -2.34 -12.98 -11.22
CA ALA A 255 -2.26 -11.99 -12.30
C ALA A 255 -2.66 -10.59 -11.80
N ASP A 256 -3.72 -10.49 -10.99
CA ASP A 256 -4.17 -9.22 -10.42
C ASP A 256 -3.18 -8.70 -9.39
N LEU A 257 -2.61 -9.60 -8.57
CA LEU A 257 -1.55 -9.24 -7.62
C LEU A 257 -0.30 -8.70 -8.32
N CYS A 258 0.02 -9.16 -9.52
CA CYS A 258 1.13 -8.66 -10.34
C CYS A 258 0.75 -7.48 -11.24
N ILE A 259 -0.53 -7.10 -11.27
CA ILE A 259 -1.08 -6.02 -12.12
C ILE A 259 -0.77 -6.29 -13.60
N THR A 260 -1.04 -7.53 -14.03
CA THR A 260 -0.91 -7.98 -15.42
C THR A 260 -2.26 -8.34 -16.01
N SER A 261 -2.36 -8.39 -17.34
CA SER A 261 -3.60 -8.82 -18.00
C SER A 261 -3.85 -10.31 -17.84
N ALA A 262 -2.78 -11.11 -17.83
CA ALA A 262 -2.82 -12.55 -17.53
C ALA A 262 -1.47 -13.02 -16.97
N ILE A 263 -1.45 -14.18 -16.32
CA ILE A 263 -0.23 -14.94 -15.96
C ILE A 263 -0.50 -16.41 -16.19
N THR A 264 0.48 -17.10 -16.77
CA THR A 264 0.49 -18.57 -16.86
C THR A 264 1.51 -19.12 -15.86
N LEU A 265 1.08 -20.03 -14.97
CA LEU A 265 1.96 -20.73 -14.04
C LEU A 265 2.33 -22.09 -14.61
N LYS A 266 3.62 -22.43 -14.64
CA LYS A 266 4.12 -23.71 -15.16
C LYS A 266 5.06 -24.37 -14.16
N ALA A 267 4.88 -25.68 -13.97
CA ALA A 267 5.80 -26.52 -13.21
C ALA A 267 7.03 -26.87 -14.05
N GLY A 268 8.20 -26.93 -13.42
CA GLY A 268 9.42 -27.41 -14.02
C GLY A 268 10.44 -26.33 -14.38
N PRO A 269 11.53 -26.74 -15.05
CA PRO A 269 12.60 -25.79 -15.38
C PRO A 269 12.14 -24.78 -16.42
N ALA A 270 12.60 -23.55 -16.25
CA ALA A 270 12.39 -22.50 -17.22
C ALA A 270 13.27 -22.72 -18.46
N PRO A 271 12.87 -22.21 -19.64
CA PRO A 271 13.73 -22.20 -20.82
C PRO A 271 14.95 -21.29 -20.63
N ASP A 272 15.97 -21.50 -21.43
CA ASP A 272 17.15 -20.65 -21.46
C ASP A 272 16.78 -19.19 -21.75
N GLY A 273 17.40 -18.26 -21.03
CA GLY A 273 17.12 -16.83 -21.15
C GLY A 273 15.91 -16.31 -20.36
N ALA A 274 15.25 -17.16 -19.60
CA ALA A 274 14.22 -16.70 -18.67
C ALA A 274 14.82 -15.76 -17.60
N PHE A 275 14.08 -14.73 -17.23
CA PHE A 275 14.50 -13.80 -16.18
C PHE A 275 14.46 -14.48 -14.82
N THR A 276 15.52 -14.32 -14.05
CA THR A 276 15.62 -14.71 -12.64
C THR A 276 16.07 -13.51 -11.83
N LEU A 277 15.72 -13.46 -10.55
CA LEU A 277 16.14 -12.39 -9.66
C LEU A 277 17.18 -12.94 -8.68
N ASP A 278 18.37 -12.35 -8.67
CA ASP A 278 19.44 -12.71 -7.75
C ASP A 278 19.00 -12.59 -6.28
N GLY A 279 19.25 -13.64 -5.49
CA GLY A 279 18.85 -13.70 -4.09
C GLY A 279 17.36 -13.96 -3.86
N ALA A 280 16.59 -14.37 -4.88
CA ALA A 280 15.27 -14.93 -4.67
C ALA A 280 15.42 -16.35 -4.07
N GLU A 281 14.69 -16.60 -2.96
CA GLU A 281 14.78 -17.88 -2.22
C GLU A 281 14.17 -19.06 -2.99
N ASP A 282 13.26 -18.78 -3.93
CA ASP A 282 12.59 -19.80 -4.75
C ASP A 282 13.17 -19.79 -6.18
N ASP A 283 13.32 -20.96 -6.77
CA ASP A 283 13.71 -21.16 -8.18
C ASP A 283 12.57 -20.66 -9.13
N ILE A 284 12.29 -19.36 -9.08
CA ILE A 284 11.26 -18.69 -9.85
C ILE A 284 11.91 -18.02 -11.07
N ALA A 285 11.41 -18.35 -12.25
CA ALA A 285 11.85 -17.72 -13.49
C ALA A 285 10.67 -17.22 -14.29
N VAL A 286 10.85 -16.09 -14.98
CA VAL A 286 9.81 -15.39 -15.71
C VAL A 286 10.18 -15.28 -17.19
N VAL A 287 9.28 -15.75 -18.06
CA VAL A 287 9.35 -15.50 -19.49
C VAL A 287 8.32 -14.46 -19.84
N PHE A 288 8.79 -13.32 -20.32
CA PHE A 288 7.92 -12.23 -20.73
C PHE A 288 7.11 -12.60 -21.97
N ALA A 289 5.85 -12.19 -21.98
CA ALA A 289 4.99 -12.18 -23.19
C ALA A 289 4.08 -10.95 -23.11
N LYS A 290 3.75 -10.38 -24.28
CA LYS A 290 2.70 -9.35 -24.38
C LYS A 290 1.34 -9.99 -24.23
N ALA A 291 0.41 -9.27 -23.62
CA ALA A 291 -0.99 -9.68 -23.56
C ALA A 291 -1.64 -9.58 -24.95
N GLU A 292 -2.50 -10.56 -25.26
CA GLU A 292 -3.25 -10.63 -26.52
C GLU A 292 -4.66 -10.08 -26.36
N GLY A 293 -5.17 -9.38 -27.37
CA GLY A 293 -6.52 -8.81 -27.38
C GLY A 293 -6.52 -7.30 -27.52
N GLN A 294 -7.57 -6.66 -27.03
CA GLN A 294 -7.75 -5.21 -27.05
C GLN A 294 -7.71 -4.62 -25.65
N LYS A 295 -7.28 -3.36 -25.54
CA LYS A 295 -7.23 -2.65 -24.28
C LYS A 295 -8.62 -2.24 -23.84
N CYS A 296 -9.05 -2.70 -22.66
CA CYS A 296 -10.27 -2.21 -22.01
C CYS A 296 -10.10 -0.73 -21.64
N GLN A 297 -11.05 0.12 -22.05
CA GLN A 297 -10.99 1.56 -21.82
C GLN A 297 -11.19 1.95 -20.36
N ARG A 298 -11.71 1.03 -19.53
CA ARG A 298 -11.98 1.28 -18.11
C ARG A 298 -10.92 0.71 -17.19
N CYS A 299 -10.64 -0.58 -17.21
CA CYS A 299 -9.63 -1.22 -16.34
C CYS A 299 -8.24 -1.30 -16.95
N TRP A 300 -8.12 -1.00 -18.23
CA TRP A 300 -6.87 -0.96 -19.01
C TRP A 300 -6.19 -2.33 -19.23
N LYS A 301 -6.76 -3.43 -18.75
CA LYS A 301 -6.30 -4.78 -19.13
C LYS A 301 -6.45 -5.01 -20.63
N ILE A 302 -5.53 -5.75 -21.21
CA ILE A 302 -5.61 -6.21 -22.59
C ILE A 302 -6.20 -7.61 -22.59
N LEU A 303 -7.41 -7.75 -23.12
CA LEU A 303 -8.19 -8.98 -23.03
C LEU A 303 -8.85 -9.29 -24.39
N PRO A 304 -9.03 -10.57 -24.73
CA PRO A 304 -9.62 -10.98 -26.02
C PRO A 304 -11.12 -10.69 -26.13
N ASP A 305 -11.82 -10.50 -24.99
CA ASP A 305 -13.27 -10.28 -24.95
C ASP A 305 -13.66 -8.78 -25.02
N VAL A 306 -12.68 -7.88 -25.05
CA VAL A 306 -12.95 -6.43 -25.16
C VAL A 306 -13.63 -6.13 -26.50
N GLY A 307 -14.75 -5.43 -26.43
CA GLY A 307 -15.56 -5.06 -27.58
C GLY A 307 -16.62 -6.08 -27.97
N LEU A 308 -16.73 -7.19 -27.25
CA LEU A 308 -17.77 -8.22 -27.48
C LEU A 308 -19.03 -8.03 -26.62
N HIS A 309 -19.12 -6.93 -25.88
CA HIS A 309 -20.18 -6.64 -24.92
C HIS A 309 -20.97 -5.38 -25.29
N PHE A 310 -22.08 -5.13 -24.57
CA PHE A 310 -22.97 -4.00 -24.83
C PHE A 310 -22.24 -2.66 -24.80
N HIS A 311 -21.38 -2.43 -23.79
CA HIS A 311 -20.50 -1.28 -23.74
C HIS A 311 -19.25 -1.55 -24.58
N SER A 312 -19.23 -1.04 -25.80
CA SER A 312 -18.09 -1.19 -26.71
C SER A 312 -16.80 -0.65 -26.09
N GLY A 313 -15.71 -1.38 -26.25
CA GLY A 313 -14.40 -1.01 -25.68
C GLY A 313 -14.20 -1.40 -24.22
N THR A 314 -15.14 -2.16 -23.62
CA THR A 314 -14.98 -2.73 -22.27
C THR A 314 -14.84 -4.24 -22.30
N CYS A 315 -14.16 -4.81 -21.29
CA CYS A 315 -14.17 -6.23 -21.00
C CYS A 315 -15.46 -6.62 -20.27
N LYS A 316 -15.75 -7.93 -20.17
CA LYS A 316 -16.96 -8.46 -19.53
C LYS A 316 -17.18 -7.87 -18.12
N ARG A 317 -16.18 -7.92 -17.24
CA ARG A 317 -16.28 -7.38 -15.88
C ARG A 317 -16.66 -5.89 -15.86
N CYS A 318 -16.01 -5.09 -16.69
CA CYS A 318 -16.31 -3.66 -16.76
C CYS A 318 -17.66 -3.37 -17.40
N ASN A 319 -18.10 -4.19 -18.35
CA ASN A 319 -19.44 -4.12 -18.91
C ASN A 319 -20.50 -4.41 -17.84
N ASP A 320 -20.32 -5.50 -17.08
CA ASP A 320 -21.27 -5.89 -16.03
C ASP A 320 -21.32 -4.85 -14.88
N ALA A 321 -20.24 -4.13 -14.63
CA ALA A 321 -20.19 -3.06 -13.64
C ALA A 321 -20.84 -1.73 -14.10
N LEU A 322 -21.12 -1.60 -15.39
CA LEU A 322 -21.80 -0.43 -15.96
C LEU A 322 -23.32 -0.63 -16.08
N GLY A 323 -23.82 -1.86 -15.96
CA GLY A 323 -25.25 -2.24 -16.06
C GLY A 323 -25.66 -2.54 -17.48
#